data_c25aa1da202c84cf4a4aaa315feb46fd
#
_entry.id   c25aa1da202c84cf4a4aaa315feb46fd
#
_cell.length_a   1.000
_cell.length_b   1.000
_cell.length_c   1.000
_cell.angle_alpha   90.00
_cell.angle_beta   90.00
_cell.angle_gamma   90.00
#
_symmetry.space_group_name_H-M   'P 1'
#
loop_
_entity.id
_entity.type
_entity.pdbx_description
1 polymer ?
#
loop_
_entity_poly.entity_id
_entity_poly.type
_entity_poly.pdbx_seq_one_letter_code
_entity_poly.pdbx_strand_id
1 'polypeptide(L)'
;MKHLDDIMNPNLEKKLKEELNELEKNDLLRTVDDLRFISSTKAIDNDGNEFLVFGTNNYLGLTHHPYVIKAAKEASEYGTGSTGSRLTTGASYEARELESNISEFKNVESALIFNTGYMTNLGVIYALTKENDVIFSDQLNHASIIDGTRISKAKVRVYKHKDTNDLEKKINEEIKVNENEKKSNFR
;
A
#
# COMPACT_ATOMS: atom_id res chain seq x y z
N MET A 1 6.84 -37.28 13.44
CA MET A 1 6.32 -35.95 13.12
C MET A 1 5.09 -35.74 13.98
N LYS A 2 5.10 -34.84 14.96
CA LYS A 2 3.87 -34.45 15.66
C LYS A 2 2.95 -33.77 14.64
N HIS A 3 1.68 -34.16 14.64
CA HIS A 3 0.68 -33.51 13.77
C HIS A 3 0.62 -32.03 14.06
N LEU A 4 0.45 -31.20 13.02
CA LEU A 4 0.28 -29.73 13.12
C LEU A 4 -0.87 -29.34 14.09
N ASP A 5 -1.84 -30.23 14.26
CA ASP A 5 -2.97 -30.10 15.17
C ASP A 5 -2.58 -29.99 16.66
N ASP A 6 -1.40 -30.53 17.04
CA ASP A 6 -0.88 -30.46 18.41
C ASP A 6 -0.17 -29.15 18.75
N ILE A 7 0.01 -28.25 17.78
CA ILE A 7 0.80 -27.00 17.94
C ILE A 7 -0.09 -25.76 18.08
N MET A 8 -1.33 -25.83 17.60
CA MET A 8 -2.25 -24.68 17.70
C MET A 8 -2.79 -24.52 19.12
N ASN A 9 -2.66 -23.30 19.66
CA ASN A 9 -3.27 -22.95 20.94
C ASN A 9 -4.81 -23.01 20.79
N PRO A 10 -5.52 -23.92 21.53
CA PRO A 10 -6.96 -24.07 21.38
C PRO A 10 -7.77 -22.78 21.64
N ASN A 11 -7.23 -21.90 22.48
CA ASN A 11 -7.86 -20.61 22.76
C ASN A 11 -7.75 -19.65 21.58
N LEU A 12 -6.64 -19.70 20.82
CA LEU A 12 -6.46 -18.88 19.62
C LEU A 12 -7.38 -19.35 18.50
N GLU A 13 -7.47 -20.64 18.28
CA GLU A 13 -8.39 -21.21 17.27
C GLU A 13 -9.83 -20.84 17.55
N LYS A 14 -10.26 -20.99 18.82
CA LYS A 14 -11.61 -20.60 19.23
C LYS A 14 -11.87 -19.11 18.97
N LYS A 15 -10.95 -18.24 19.35
CA LYS A 15 -11.05 -16.78 19.12
C LYS A 15 -11.17 -16.46 17.64
N LEU A 16 -10.32 -17.05 16.79
CA LEU A 16 -10.38 -16.81 15.35
C LEU A 16 -11.68 -17.27 14.71
N LYS A 17 -12.22 -18.43 15.14
CA LYS A 17 -13.53 -18.92 14.68
C LYS A 17 -14.67 -17.99 15.13
N GLU A 18 -14.62 -17.47 16.35
CA GLU A 18 -15.62 -16.51 16.86
C GLU A 18 -15.58 -15.21 16.06
N GLU A 19 -14.40 -14.66 15.77
CA GLU A 19 -14.22 -13.46 14.93
C GLU A 19 -14.71 -13.68 13.49
N LEU A 20 -14.40 -14.83 12.85
CA LEU A 20 -14.91 -15.15 11.52
C LEU A 20 -16.43 -15.26 11.48
N ASN A 21 -17.03 -15.94 12.46
CA ASN A 21 -18.49 -16.04 12.59
C ASN A 21 -19.16 -14.68 12.79
N GLU A 22 -18.52 -13.77 13.51
CA GLU A 22 -19.02 -12.40 13.70
C GLU A 22 -18.97 -11.60 12.40
N LEU A 23 -17.88 -11.74 11.62
CA LEU A 23 -17.79 -11.13 10.31
C LEU A 23 -18.85 -11.66 9.34
N GLU A 24 -19.10 -12.98 9.35
CA GLU A 24 -20.13 -13.61 8.53
C GLU A 24 -21.54 -13.12 8.90
N LYS A 25 -21.87 -13.07 10.19
CA LYS A 25 -23.17 -12.59 10.69
C LYS A 25 -23.46 -11.13 10.35
N ASN A 26 -22.40 -10.33 10.15
CA ASN A 26 -22.52 -8.91 9.81
C ASN A 26 -22.33 -8.64 8.32
N ASP A 27 -22.31 -9.66 7.46
CA ASP A 27 -22.05 -9.56 6.00
C ASP A 27 -20.73 -8.85 5.67
N LEU A 28 -19.73 -8.98 6.55
CA LEU A 28 -18.40 -8.38 6.43
C LEU A 28 -17.31 -9.39 6.03
N LEU A 29 -17.64 -10.69 6.03
CA LEU A 29 -16.71 -11.72 5.62
C LEU A 29 -16.46 -11.60 4.11
N ARG A 30 -15.17 -11.44 3.76
CA ARG A 30 -14.75 -11.37 2.36
C ARG A 30 -14.20 -12.72 1.94
N THR A 31 -14.72 -13.23 0.83
CA THR A 31 -14.19 -14.40 0.13
C THR A 31 -13.28 -13.95 -1.00
N VAL A 32 -12.31 -14.81 -1.35
CA VAL A 32 -11.43 -14.59 -2.49
C VAL A 32 -11.85 -15.57 -3.59
N ASP A 33 -12.21 -15.01 -4.75
CA ASP A 33 -12.54 -15.82 -5.93
C ASP A 33 -11.27 -16.07 -6.75
N ASP A 34 -11.00 -17.32 -7.09
CA ASP A 34 -9.88 -17.71 -7.94
C ASP A 34 -10.23 -17.44 -9.41
N LEU A 35 -9.71 -16.36 -9.95
CA LEU A 35 -9.94 -15.96 -11.33
C LEU A 35 -8.68 -16.12 -12.18
N ARG A 36 -8.83 -16.77 -13.33
CA ARG A 36 -7.81 -16.77 -14.39
C ARG A 36 -8.16 -15.75 -15.47
N PHE A 37 -7.34 -14.71 -15.60
CA PHE A 37 -7.50 -13.73 -16.65
C PHE A 37 -7.12 -14.33 -18.01
N ILE A 38 -8.07 -14.28 -18.97
CA ILE A 38 -7.90 -14.73 -20.35
C ILE A 38 -7.68 -13.58 -21.33
N SER A 39 -7.98 -12.36 -20.89
CA SER A 39 -7.64 -11.11 -21.58
C SER A 39 -7.50 -9.97 -20.56
N SER A 40 -7.25 -8.76 -21.03
CA SER A 40 -7.20 -7.56 -20.17
C SER A 40 -8.54 -7.23 -19.47
N THR A 41 -9.65 -7.78 -19.95
CA THR A 41 -11.02 -7.45 -19.49
C THR A 41 -11.88 -8.67 -19.17
N LYS A 42 -11.37 -9.89 -19.40
CA LYS A 42 -12.11 -11.12 -19.19
C LYS A 42 -11.34 -12.09 -18.30
N ALA A 43 -12.07 -12.76 -17.42
CA ALA A 43 -11.55 -13.84 -16.57
C ALA A 43 -12.51 -15.03 -16.58
N ILE A 44 -12.01 -16.19 -16.19
CA ILE A 44 -12.77 -17.41 -15.94
C ILE A 44 -12.53 -17.87 -14.51
N ASP A 45 -13.55 -18.42 -13.87
CA ASP A 45 -13.45 -19.11 -12.58
C ASP A 45 -13.02 -20.59 -12.73
N ASN A 46 -12.96 -21.30 -11.61
CA ASN A 46 -12.62 -22.72 -11.58
C ASN A 46 -13.69 -23.62 -12.24
N ASP A 47 -14.91 -23.15 -12.36
CA ASP A 47 -16.03 -23.87 -12.99
C ASP A 47 -16.12 -23.58 -14.50
N GLY A 48 -15.27 -22.68 -15.02
CA GLY A 48 -15.22 -22.29 -16.42
C GLY A 48 -16.22 -21.18 -16.81
N ASN A 49 -16.87 -20.54 -15.84
CA ASN A 49 -17.73 -19.40 -16.12
C ASN A 49 -16.92 -18.19 -16.52
N GLU A 50 -17.34 -17.49 -17.57
CA GLU A 50 -16.67 -16.28 -18.08
C GLU A 50 -17.26 -15.03 -17.42
N PHE A 51 -16.36 -14.13 -16.97
CA PHE A 51 -16.69 -12.86 -16.34
C PHE A 51 -16.09 -11.69 -17.11
N LEU A 52 -16.83 -10.59 -17.21
CA LEU A 52 -16.29 -9.28 -17.56
C LEU A 52 -15.78 -8.59 -16.28
N VAL A 53 -14.49 -8.22 -16.26
CA VAL A 53 -13.84 -7.68 -15.08
C VAL A 53 -13.76 -6.16 -15.17
N PHE A 54 -14.51 -5.47 -14.29
CA PHE A 54 -14.51 -4.02 -14.15
C PHE A 54 -13.71 -3.54 -12.93
N GLY A 55 -13.54 -4.38 -11.90
CA GLY A 55 -12.87 -4.07 -10.65
C GLY A 55 -11.35 -4.30 -10.73
N THR A 56 -10.66 -3.71 -11.71
CA THR A 56 -9.22 -3.89 -11.89
C THR A 56 -8.49 -2.55 -12.01
N ASN A 57 -7.22 -2.52 -11.58
CA ASN A 57 -6.31 -1.40 -11.78
C ASN A 57 -5.58 -1.45 -13.14
N ASN A 58 -5.92 -2.39 -14.01
CA ASN A 58 -5.34 -2.55 -15.34
C ASN A 58 -5.91 -1.54 -16.35
N TYR A 59 -5.91 -0.25 -16.02
CA TYR A 59 -6.61 0.82 -16.77
C TYR A 59 -6.23 0.91 -18.24
N LEU A 60 -4.98 0.58 -18.60
CA LEU A 60 -4.48 0.61 -19.98
C LEU A 60 -4.49 -0.78 -20.65
N GLY A 61 -4.94 -1.83 -19.96
CA GLY A 61 -4.99 -3.19 -20.49
C GLY A 61 -3.59 -3.82 -20.75
N LEU A 62 -2.53 -3.26 -20.17
CA LEU A 62 -1.15 -3.65 -20.50
C LEU A 62 -0.75 -5.02 -19.99
N THR A 63 -1.48 -5.63 -19.04
CA THR A 63 -1.15 -6.97 -18.53
C THR A 63 -1.19 -8.06 -19.59
N HIS A 64 -1.94 -7.86 -20.68
CA HIS A 64 -2.04 -8.79 -21.81
C HIS A 64 -1.44 -8.22 -23.11
N HIS A 65 -0.73 -7.10 -23.03
CA HIS A 65 -0.09 -6.52 -24.21
C HIS A 65 1.06 -7.40 -24.67
N PRO A 66 1.10 -7.85 -25.95
CA PRO A 66 2.11 -8.79 -26.43
C PRO A 66 3.55 -8.33 -26.19
N TYR A 67 3.82 -7.05 -26.36
CA TYR A 67 5.15 -6.48 -26.11
C TYR A 67 5.56 -6.59 -24.63
N VAL A 68 4.65 -6.31 -23.70
CA VAL A 68 4.92 -6.41 -22.25
C VAL A 68 5.16 -7.86 -21.87
N ILE A 69 4.33 -8.80 -22.37
CA ILE A 69 4.51 -10.24 -22.13
C ILE A 69 5.85 -10.72 -22.67
N LYS A 70 6.24 -10.28 -23.88
CA LYS A 70 7.53 -10.63 -24.48
C LYS A 70 8.68 -10.13 -23.62
N ALA A 71 8.68 -8.85 -23.23
CA ALA A 71 9.73 -8.28 -22.39
C ALA A 71 9.86 -9.00 -21.03
N ALA A 72 8.73 -9.38 -20.41
CA ALA A 72 8.74 -10.15 -19.16
C ALA A 72 9.36 -11.53 -19.33
N LYS A 73 9.10 -12.22 -20.46
CA LYS A 73 9.71 -13.53 -20.76
C LYS A 73 11.23 -13.40 -20.99
N GLU A 74 11.67 -12.40 -21.74
CA GLU A 74 13.08 -12.13 -21.96
C GLU A 74 13.80 -11.80 -20.65
N ALA A 75 13.22 -10.95 -19.81
CA ALA A 75 13.79 -10.61 -18.52
C ALA A 75 13.90 -11.84 -17.58
N SER A 76 12.98 -12.80 -17.67
CA SER A 76 13.00 -14.01 -16.84
C SER A 76 14.19 -14.95 -17.14
N GLU A 77 14.86 -14.80 -18.27
CA GLU A 77 16.08 -15.55 -18.61
C GLU A 77 17.25 -15.20 -17.67
N TYR A 78 17.24 -14.02 -17.09
CA TYR A 78 18.23 -13.55 -16.12
C TYR A 78 17.86 -13.86 -14.67
N GLY A 79 16.72 -14.51 -14.45
CA GLY A 79 16.19 -14.88 -13.13
C GLY A 79 14.86 -14.20 -12.80
N THR A 80 14.24 -14.64 -11.71
CA THR A 80 12.96 -14.13 -11.24
C THR A 80 13.08 -13.63 -9.82
N GLY A 81 12.50 -12.46 -9.54
CA GLY A 81 12.43 -11.87 -8.21
C GLY A 81 13.74 -11.27 -7.70
N SER A 82 13.72 -10.84 -6.46
CA SER A 82 14.87 -10.26 -5.78
C SER A 82 15.44 -11.22 -4.75
N THR A 83 16.77 -11.34 -4.70
CA THR A 83 17.49 -12.25 -3.78
C THR A 83 17.83 -11.63 -2.42
N GLY A 84 17.43 -10.37 -2.19
CA GLY A 84 17.73 -9.68 -0.93
C GLY A 84 17.17 -8.26 -0.86
N SER A 85 17.56 -7.51 0.16
CA SER A 85 17.20 -6.10 0.27
C SER A 85 17.95 -5.25 -0.77
N ARG A 86 17.39 -4.10 -1.12
CA ARG A 86 18.00 -3.17 -2.11
C ARG A 86 19.41 -2.71 -1.73
N LEU A 87 19.69 -2.59 -0.43
CA LEU A 87 21.01 -2.15 0.06
C LEU A 87 22.08 -3.25 0.04
N THR A 88 21.68 -4.49 -0.23
CA THR A 88 22.59 -5.63 -0.33
C THR A 88 22.62 -6.19 -1.75
N THR A 89 21.87 -7.25 -2.00
CA THR A 89 21.86 -7.98 -3.29
C THR A 89 20.54 -7.84 -4.08
N GLY A 90 19.57 -7.12 -3.55
CA GLY A 90 18.21 -7.05 -4.14
C GLY A 90 17.98 -5.88 -5.11
N ALA A 91 18.98 -5.05 -5.39
CA ALA A 91 18.89 -4.01 -6.42
C ALA A 91 19.31 -4.58 -7.79
N SER A 92 18.31 -4.95 -8.61
CA SER A 92 18.60 -5.42 -9.96
C SER A 92 18.90 -4.26 -10.93
N TYR A 93 19.54 -4.60 -12.05
CA TYR A 93 19.79 -3.66 -13.15
C TYR A 93 18.47 -3.12 -13.71
N GLU A 94 17.49 -3.98 -13.95
CA GLU A 94 16.18 -3.65 -14.52
C GLU A 94 15.41 -2.69 -13.62
N ALA A 95 15.48 -2.86 -12.29
CA ALA A 95 14.85 -1.95 -11.35
C ALA A 95 15.45 -0.54 -11.42
N ARG A 96 16.78 -0.43 -11.55
CA ARG A 96 17.45 0.88 -11.70
C ARG A 96 17.16 1.53 -13.03
N GLU A 97 17.17 0.76 -14.12
CA GLU A 97 16.80 1.25 -15.44
C GLU A 97 15.36 1.76 -15.45
N LEU A 98 14.43 1.03 -14.84
CA LEU A 98 13.04 1.47 -14.70
C LEU A 98 12.93 2.77 -13.90
N GLU A 99 13.66 2.92 -12.80
CA GLU A 99 13.69 4.16 -12.00
C GLU A 99 14.20 5.36 -12.85
N SER A 100 15.24 5.16 -13.65
CA SER A 100 15.75 6.17 -14.57
C SER A 100 14.72 6.55 -15.63
N ASN A 101 14.11 5.56 -16.27
CA ASN A 101 13.10 5.79 -17.30
C ASN A 101 11.84 6.48 -16.75
N ILE A 102 11.42 6.14 -15.53
CA ILE A 102 10.29 6.82 -14.85
C ILE A 102 10.66 8.26 -14.52
N SER A 103 11.87 8.53 -14.04
CA SER A 103 12.29 9.90 -13.72
C SER A 103 12.32 10.79 -14.95
N GLU A 104 12.81 10.28 -16.07
CA GLU A 104 12.78 10.97 -17.37
C GLU A 104 11.34 11.20 -17.85
N PHE A 105 10.51 10.15 -17.87
CA PHE A 105 9.11 10.23 -18.30
C PHE A 105 8.30 11.23 -17.47
N LYS A 106 8.55 11.32 -16.17
CA LYS A 106 7.88 12.24 -15.25
C LYS A 106 8.51 13.62 -15.19
N ASN A 107 9.68 13.80 -15.84
CA ASN A 107 10.48 15.03 -15.78
C ASN A 107 10.78 15.44 -14.32
N VAL A 108 11.27 14.49 -13.53
CA VAL A 108 11.69 14.69 -12.14
C VAL A 108 13.14 14.27 -11.96
N GLU A 109 13.81 14.74 -10.94
CA GLU A 109 15.23 14.49 -10.68
C GLU A 109 15.53 13.00 -10.45
N SER A 110 14.65 12.30 -9.74
CA SER A 110 14.80 10.87 -9.44
C SER A 110 13.47 10.18 -9.17
N ALA A 111 13.45 8.86 -9.28
CA ALA A 111 12.33 8.01 -8.93
C ALA A 111 12.79 6.83 -8.09
N LEU A 112 11.92 6.30 -7.25
CA LEU A 112 12.14 5.12 -6.43
C LEU A 112 10.95 4.17 -6.55
N ILE A 113 11.23 2.90 -6.85
CA ILE A 113 10.22 1.86 -6.99
C ILE A 113 10.02 1.11 -5.68
N PHE A 114 8.77 0.83 -5.36
CA PHE A 114 8.35 -0.06 -4.28
C PHE A 114 7.53 -1.21 -4.84
N ASN A 115 7.55 -2.36 -4.17
CA ASN A 115 6.80 -3.55 -4.60
C ASN A 115 5.28 -3.35 -4.60
N THR A 116 4.77 -2.51 -3.72
CA THR A 116 3.34 -2.19 -3.64
C THR A 116 3.11 -0.73 -3.25
N GLY A 117 1.95 -0.16 -3.65
CA GLY A 117 1.53 1.17 -3.20
C GLY A 117 1.35 1.27 -1.69
N TYR A 118 0.97 0.16 -1.03
CA TYR A 118 0.90 0.08 0.44
C TYR A 118 2.27 0.36 1.07
N MET A 119 3.31 -0.36 0.63
CA MET A 119 4.69 -0.17 1.10
C MET A 119 5.22 1.23 0.76
N THR A 120 4.82 1.78 -0.39
CA THR A 120 5.18 3.16 -0.77
C THR A 120 4.66 4.14 0.26
N ASN A 121 3.36 4.11 0.57
CA ASN A 121 2.75 5.02 1.52
C ASN A 121 3.36 4.89 2.93
N LEU A 122 3.55 3.67 3.42
CA LEU A 122 4.22 3.44 4.71
C LEU A 122 5.66 3.97 4.71
N GLY A 123 6.44 3.59 3.70
CA GLY A 123 7.87 3.91 3.61
C GLY A 123 8.11 5.41 3.48
N VAL A 124 7.36 6.09 2.62
CA VAL A 124 7.50 7.53 2.37
C VAL A 124 7.09 8.34 3.61
N ILE A 125 5.93 8.05 4.21
CA ILE A 125 5.47 8.77 5.39
C ILE A 125 6.44 8.57 6.55
N TYR A 126 6.85 7.33 6.82
CA TYR A 126 7.80 7.04 7.90
C TYR A 126 9.16 7.69 7.70
N ALA A 127 9.67 7.71 6.46
CA ALA A 127 11.00 8.28 6.16
C ALA A 127 11.03 9.81 6.24
N LEU A 128 9.94 10.48 5.86
CA LEU A 128 9.88 11.93 5.76
C LEU A 128 9.35 12.62 7.02
N THR A 129 8.81 11.88 8.00
CA THR A 129 8.20 12.46 9.19
C THR A 129 8.82 11.94 10.48
N LYS A 130 8.84 12.79 11.51
CA LYS A 130 9.38 12.52 12.84
C LYS A 130 8.36 12.90 13.91
N GLU A 131 8.65 12.56 15.16
CA GLU A 131 7.77 12.78 16.32
C GLU A 131 7.30 14.25 16.49
N ASN A 132 8.14 15.22 16.07
CA ASN A 132 7.82 16.64 16.18
C ASN A 132 7.09 17.23 14.95
N ASP A 133 6.83 16.41 13.94
CA ASP A 133 6.11 16.83 12.75
C ASP A 133 4.61 16.67 12.93
N VAL A 134 3.85 17.42 12.12
CA VAL A 134 2.38 17.33 12.07
C VAL A 134 1.94 16.88 10.70
N ILE A 135 1.16 15.82 10.65
CA ILE A 135 0.55 15.30 9.43
C ILE A 135 -0.92 15.72 9.40
N PHE A 136 -1.33 16.47 8.39
CA PHE A 136 -2.73 16.75 8.11
C PHE A 136 -3.27 15.70 7.17
N SER A 137 -4.20 14.87 7.65
CA SER A 137 -4.72 13.71 6.94
C SER A 137 -6.20 13.88 6.61
N ASP A 138 -6.56 13.66 5.35
CA ASP A 138 -7.97 13.59 4.96
C ASP A 138 -8.67 12.41 5.65
N GLN A 139 -9.92 12.60 6.10
CA GLN A 139 -10.66 11.58 6.85
C GLN A 139 -10.96 10.30 6.04
N LEU A 140 -10.95 10.38 4.70
CA LEU A 140 -11.19 9.25 3.80
C LEU A 140 -9.92 8.78 3.09
N ASN A 141 -8.75 9.03 3.66
CA ASN A 141 -7.51 8.50 3.13
C ASN A 141 -7.52 6.97 3.08
N HIS A 142 -6.81 6.42 2.11
CA HIS A 142 -6.59 4.98 2.00
C HIS A 142 -5.93 4.42 3.28
N ALA A 143 -6.30 3.19 3.66
CA ALA A 143 -5.81 2.54 4.89
C ALA A 143 -4.29 2.57 5.03
N SER A 144 -3.53 2.37 3.95
CA SER A 144 -2.06 2.43 3.97
C SER A 144 -1.48 3.79 4.37
N ILE A 145 -2.18 4.90 4.04
CA ILE A 145 -1.78 6.25 4.48
C ILE A 145 -2.04 6.38 5.98
N ILE A 146 -3.20 5.92 6.45
CA ILE A 146 -3.55 5.91 7.87
C ILE A 146 -2.52 5.10 8.66
N ASP A 147 -2.15 3.92 8.19
CA ASP A 147 -1.15 3.07 8.84
C ASP A 147 0.24 3.71 8.82
N GLY A 148 0.62 4.34 7.70
CA GLY A 148 1.87 5.11 7.60
C GLY A 148 1.93 6.24 8.63
N THR A 149 0.83 6.99 8.82
CA THR A 149 0.77 8.05 9.84
C THR A 149 0.89 7.51 11.27
N ARG A 150 0.32 6.35 11.56
CA ARG A 150 0.42 5.69 12.87
C ARG A 150 1.86 5.25 13.19
N ILE A 151 2.57 4.73 12.19
CA ILE A 151 3.95 4.25 12.34
C ILE A 151 4.94 5.40 12.48
N SER A 152 4.67 6.54 11.84
CA SER A 152 5.57 7.72 11.80
C SER A 152 5.81 8.37 13.17
N LYS A 153 4.94 8.13 14.15
CA LYS A 153 4.89 8.81 15.46
C LYS A 153 4.62 10.33 15.39
N ALA A 154 4.44 10.90 14.20
CA ALA A 154 4.06 12.30 14.03
C ALA A 154 2.66 12.57 14.58
N LYS A 155 2.40 13.79 14.98
CA LYS A 155 1.08 14.23 15.40
C LYS A 155 0.13 14.24 14.21
N VAL A 156 -1.00 13.53 14.27
CA VAL A 156 -1.96 13.46 13.17
C VAL A 156 -3.16 14.38 13.44
N ARG A 157 -3.48 15.22 12.46
CA ARG A 157 -4.67 16.09 12.43
C ARG A 157 -5.56 15.67 11.27
N VAL A 158 -6.66 15.01 11.58
CA VAL A 158 -7.63 14.59 10.56
C VAL A 158 -8.56 15.73 10.24
N TYR A 159 -8.70 16.08 8.94
CA TYR A 159 -9.64 17.06 8.45
C TYR A 159 -10.75 16.41 7.60
N LYS A 160 -11.88 17.09 7.47
CA LYS A 160 -13.04 16.60 6.71
C LYS A 160 -12.69 16.41 5.24
N HIS A 161 -13.23 15.35 4.65
CA HIS A 161 -12.94 14.97 3.26
C HIS A 161 -13.14 16.16 2.29
N LYS A 162 -12.06 16.50 1.55
CA LYS A 162 -12.00 17.59 0.58
C LYS A 162 -12.38 18.98 1.13
N ASP A 163 -12.43 19.19 2.44
CA ASP A 163 -12.76 20.45 3.06
C ASP A 163 -11.49 21.27 3.32
N THR A 164 -11.18 22.18 2.39
CA THR A 164 -10.00 23.05 2.50
C THR A 164 -10.12 24.08 3.62
N ASN A 165 -11.34 24.48 4.01
CA ASN A 165 -11.55 25.41 5.12
C ASN A 165 -11.26 24.72 6.46
N ASP A 166 -11.68 23.44 6.63
CA ASP A 166 -11.35 22.68 7.84
C ASP A 166 -9.84 22.39 7.90
N LEU A 167 -9.20 22.11 6.75
CA LEU A 167 -7.74 21.98 6.68
C LEU A 167 -7.02 23.25 7.12
N GLU A 168 -7.37 24.41 6.55
CA GLU A 168 -6.79 25.70 6.89
C GLU A 168 -6.97 26.04 8.38
N LYS A 169 -8.18 25.79 8.91
CA LYS A 169 -8.46 25.95 10.34
C LYS A 169 -7.50 25.14 11.20
N LYS A 170 -7.31 23.84 10.88
CA LYS A 170 -6.43 22.95 11.65
C LYS A 170 -4.95 23.35 11.54
N ILE A 171 -4.51 23.82 10.38
CA ILE A 171 -3.16 24.37 10.21
C ILE A 171 -2.95 25.58 11.11
N ASN A 172 -3.88 26.53 11.11
CA ASN A 172 -3.80 27.74 11.92
C ASN A 172 -3.85 27.44 13.43
N GLU A 173 -4.59 26.42 13.85
CA GLU A 173 -4.59 25.93 15.23
C GLU A 173 -3.19 25.43 15.64
N GLU A 174 -2.52 24.64 14.82
CA GLU A 174 -1.18 24.11 15.12
C GLU A 174 -0.11 25.21 15.13
N ILE A 175 -0.19 26.19 14.24
CA ILE A 175 0.74 27.35 14.23
C ILE A 175 0.65 28.10 15.57
N LYS A 176 -0.56 28.37 16.06
CA LYS A 176 -0.77 29.04 17.35
C LYS A 176 -0.24 28.27 18.55
N VAL A 177 -0.38 26.94 18.54
CA VAL A 177 0.18 26.08 19.60
C VAL A 177 1.71 26.20 19.61
N ASN A 178 2.35 26.04 18.46
CA ASN A 178 3.81 26.14 18.34
C ASN A 178 4.37 27.51 18.74
N GLU A 179 3.66 28.60 18.43
CA GLU A 179 4.06 29.96 18.86
C GLU A 179 3.97 30.13 20.37
N ASN A 180 2.95 29.55 21.02
CA ASN A 180 2.78 29.62 22.46
C ASN A 180 3.84 28.80 23.21
N GLU A 181 4.18 27.61 22.71
CA GLU A 181 5.24 26.76 23.26
C GLU A 181 6.62 27.46 23.16
N LYS A 182 6.93 28.09 22.04
CA LYS A 182 8.15 28.90 21.89
C LYS A 182 8.21 30.04 22.92
N LYS A 183 7.11 30.74 23.15
CA LYS A 183 7.04 31.83 24.14
C LYS A 183 7.18 31.33 25.59
N SER A 184 6.74 30.11 25.90
CA SER A 184 6.87 29.52 27.25
C SER A 184 8.30 29.05 27.56
N ASN A 185 9.06 28.60 26.55
CA ASN A 185 10.45 28.16 26.72
C ASN A 185 11.48 29.31 26.85
N PHE A 186 11.05 30.55 26.65
CA PHE A 186 11.88 31.75 26.84
C PHE A 186 11.55 32.50 28.15
N ARG A 187 10.82 31.90 29.07
CA ARG A 187 10.59 32.39 30.42
C ARG A 187 11.21 31.46 31.46
#